data_ce28a9b1555ec482804830dd98c1ef5d
#
_entry.id   ce28a9b1555ec482804830dd98c1ef5d
#
_cell.length_a   1.000
_cell.length_b   1.000
_cell.length_c   1.000
_cell.angle_alpha   90.00
_cell.angle_beta   90.00
_cell.angle_gamma   90.00
#
_symmetry.space_group_name_H-M   'P 1'
#
loop_
_entity.id
_entity.type
_entity.pdbx_description
1 polymer ?
#
loop_
_entity_poly.entity_id
_entity_poly.type
_entity_poly.pdbx_seq_one_letter_code
_entity_poly.pdbx_strand_id
1 'polypeptide(L)'
;MTARYRRLRLTAAALCFGTAALAAVPAGAGSVYLNGVGLGGGAATTNLESFQEKKYKATVAQQYDFSCGSAALATLLTYNYNVSVSEPEVFRDMFGNGDKKVIAESGFSLLDIKNYLARRGLEANGYRAPLSRLAEVRLPAIALVNVRGYSHFVVLEGIRDGWVLLSDPANGMRSEAIGEFQEHWSGIFFLILTNAEHAQQGFNNREKWAAAPAPPWELARYTIDLATLARPAMLGLGRF
;
A
#
# COMPACT_ATOMS: atom_id res chain seq x y z
N MET A 1 49.92 37.41 59.36
CA MET A 1 49.58 36.09 58.88
C MET A 1 48.91 36.21 57.48
N THR A 2 49.70 36.05 56.43
CA THR A 2 49.30 36.28 55.03
C THR A 2 49.14 34.95 54.31
N ALA A 3 47.94 34.61 53.96
CA ALA A 3 47.66 33.40 53.15
C ALA A 3 47.65 33.80 51.67
N ARG A 4 48.58 33.21 50.89
CA ARG A 4 48.75 33.39 49.47
C ARG A 4 47.77 32.42 48.76
N TYR A 5 46.79 32.94 48.03
CA TYR A 5 45.96 32.13 47.07
C TYR A 5 46.72 31.92 45.74
N ARG A 6 47.05 30.69 45.46
CA ARG A 6 47.67 30.24 44.23
C ARG A 6 46.52 30.04 43.17
N ARG A 7 46.50 30.90 42.14
CA ARG A 7 45.56 30.77 41.05
C ARG A 7 45.99 29.61 40.12
N LEU A 8 45.18 28.56 40.09
CA LEU A 8 45.30 27.49 39.12
C LEU A 8 44.71 27.99 37.77
N ARG A 9 45.50 28.03 36.73
CA ARG A 9 45.03 28.28 35.35
C ARG A 9 44.61 26.96 34.76
N LEU A 10 43.30 26.77 34.60
CA LEU A 10 42.73 25.68 33.78
C LEU A 10 42.77 26.13 32.32
N THR A 11 43.59 25.49 31.53
CA THR A 11 43.56 25.56 30.06
C THR A 11 42.41 24.65 29.58
N ALA A 12 41.33 25.26 29.05
CA ALA A 12 40.25 24.56 28.40
C ALA A 12 40.73 24.13 27.01
N ALA A 13 40.93 22.86 26.84
CA ALA A 13 41.10 22.24 25.50
C ALA A 13 39.71 22.11 24.86
N ALA A 14 39.44 22.89 23.82
CA ALA A 14 38.24 22.77 23.01
C ALA A 14 38.35 21.52 22.12
N LEU A 15 37.62 20.46 22.48
CA LEU A 15 37.39 19.33 21.58
C LEU A 15 36.35 19.76 20.53
N CYS A 16 36.78 20.00 19.29
CA CYS A 16 35.90 20.12 18.15
C CYS A 16 35.35 18.73 17.80
N PHE A 17 34.14 18.44 18.26
CA PHE A 17 33.34 17.33 17.73
C PHE A 17 32.81 17.74 16.36
N GLY A 18 33.46 17.27 15.31
CA GLY A 18 32.94 17.34 13.96
C GLY A 18 31.71 16.45 13.84
N THR A 19 30.53 17.05 13.81
CA THR A 19 29.28 16.33 13.41
C THR A 19 29.35 16.02 11.93
N ALA A 20 29.73 14.77 11.60
CA ALA A 20 29.51 14.25 10.27
C ALA A 20 28.00 14.10 10.06
N ALA A 21 27.40 15.05 9.33
CA ALA A 21 26.04 14.90 8.82
C ALA A 21 26.03 13.72 7.84
N LEU A 22 25.55 12.56 8.27
CA LEU A 22 25.16 11.51 7.34
C LEU A 22 23.98 12.05 6.52
N ALA A 23 24.28 12.48 5.31
CA ALA A 23 23.24 12.73 4.31
C ALA A 23 22.56 11.38 4.04
N ALA A 24 21.31 11.23 4.49
CA ALA A 24 20.46 10.10 4.09
C ALA A 24 20.28 10.18 2.56
N VAL A 25 20.96 9.34 1.84
CA VAL A 25 20.73 9.15 0.40
C VAL A 25 19.34 8.52 0.28
N PRO A 26 18.38 9.15 -0.43
CA PRO A 26 17.12 8.49 -0.70
C PRO A 26 17.43 7.18 -1.44
N ALA A 27 16.87 6.07 -0.96
CA ALA A 27 16.93 4.78 -1.65
C ALA A 27 16.10 4.92 -2.94
N GLY A 28 16.73 5.45 -3.98
CA GLY A 28 16.16 5.51 -5.31
C GLY A 28 16.12 4.11 -5.91
N ALA A 29 15.12 3.88 -6.76
CA ALA A 29 14.99 2.68 -7.58
C ALA A 29 16.36 2.32 -8.21
N GLY A 30 16.83 1.11 -7.93
CA GLY A 30 18.14 0.66 -8.41
C GLY A 30 18.14 0.58 -9.94
N SER A 31 19.04 1.29 -10.61
CA SER A 31 19.27 1.12 -12.04
C SER A 31 20.22 -0.06 -12.28
N VAL A 32 19.81 -1.05 -13.06
CA VAL A 32 20.67 -2.17 -13.49
C VAL A 32 21.20 -1.87 -14.89
N TYR A 33 22.51 -1.82 -15.02
CA TYR A 33 23.19 -1.74 -16.30
C TYR A 33 23.31 -3.15 -16.90
N LEU A 34 22.58 -3.40 -17.96
CA LEU A 34 22.72 -4.65 -18.73
C LEU A 34 23.76 -4.43 -19.83
N ASN A 35 25.03 -4.74 -19.54
CA ASN A 35 26.07 -4.76 -20.54
C ASN A 35 25.98 -6.06 -21.36
N GLY A 36 25.78 -5.95 -22.67
CA GLY A 36 25.99 -7.04 -23.60
C GLY A 36 24.76 -7.88 -23.98
N VAL A 37 23.53 -7.47 -23.67
CA VAL A 37 22.34 -8.15 -24.15
C VAL A 37 21.77 -7.39 -25.36
N GLY A 38 22.29 -7.71 -26.55
CA GLY A 38 21.78 -7.21 -27.83
C GLY A 38 22.86 -7.14 -28.88
N LEU A 39 22.55 -7.57 -30.09
CA LEU A 39 23.42 -7.58 -31.28
C LEU A 39 23.82 -6.18 -31.77
N GLY A 40 23.77 -5.14 -30.94
CA GLY A 40 24.03 -3.76 -31.34
C GLY A 40 24.84 -2.91 -30.35
N GLY A 41 25.46 -3.47 -29.31
CA GLY A 41 26.43 -2.75 -28.44
C GLY A 41 25.87 -1.56 -27.66
N GLY A 42 24.56 -1.43 -27.47
CA GLY A 42 23.90 -0.38 -26.67
C GLY A 42 23.77 -0.76 -25.20
N ALA A 43 24.13 0.15 -24.29
CA ALA A 43 23.80 0.01 -22.87
C ALA A 43 22.31 0.34 -22.69
N ALA A 44 21.50 -0.62 -22.24
CA ALA A 44 20.13 -0.36 -21.83
C ALA A 44 20.09 -0.11 -20.31
N THR A 45 19.60 1.08 -19.92
CA THR A 45 19.30 1.39 -18.53
C THR A 45 17.82 1.09 -18.27
N THR A 46 17.53 0.15 -17.40
CA THR A 46 16.16 -0.08 -16.94
C THR A 46 16.04 0.34 -15.48
N ASN A 47 15.03 1.13 -15.17
CA ASN A 47 14.67 1.43 -13.80
C ASN A 47 13.90 0.24 -13.24
N LEU A 48 14.48 -0.47 -12.29
CA LEU A 48 13.82 -1.55 -11.58
C LEU A 48 13.03 -0.95 -10.42
N GLU A 49 11.72 -0.95 -10.58
CA GLU A 49 10.80 -0.67 -9.47
C GLU A 49 10.88 -1.83 -8.46
N SER A 50 11.14 -1.53 -7.19
CA SER A 50 11.18 -2.59 -6.17
C SER A 50 9.78 -3.19 -6.00
N PHE A 51 9.73 -4.46 -5.57
CA PHE A 51 8.47 -5.14 -5.30
C PHE A 51 7.64 -4.41 -4.22
N GLN A 52 8.29 -3.79 -3.26
CA GLN A 52 7.63 -3.00 -2.22
C GLN A 52 7.04 -1.71 -2.80
N GLU A 53 7.78 -0.95 -3.59
CA GLU A 53 7.27 0.26 -4.25
C GLU A 53 6.04 -0.07 -5.09
N LYS A 54 6.10 -1.16 -5.86
CA LYS A 54 4.99 -1.62 -6.69
C LYS A 54 3.72 -1.90 -5.88
N LYS A 55 3.85 -2.56 -4.71
CA LYS A 55 2.71 -2.88 -3.83
C LYS A 55 2.03 -1.63 -3.24
N TYR A 56 2.78 -0.57 -2.99
CA TYR A 56 2.26 0.66 -2.41
C TYR A 56 1.94 1.77 -3.43
N LYS A 57 2.04 1.48 -4.73
CA LYS A 57 1.78 2.45 -5.80
C LYS A 57 0.36 3.04 -5.80
N ALA A 58 -0.62 2.28 -5.35
CA ALA A 58 -2.02 2.67 -5.23
C ALA A 58 -2.60 2.37 -3.83
N THR A 59 -1.74 2.36 -2.82
CA THR A 59 -2.12 2.10 -1.42
C THR A 59 -1.34 3.04 -0.51
N VAL A 60 -2.03 3.72 0.37
CA VAL A 60 -1.41 4.52 1.42
C VAL A 60 -1.04 3.58 2.57
N ALA A 61 0.25 3.53 2.91
CA ALA A 61 0.72 2.75 4.05
C ALA A 61 0.28 3.38 5.38
N GLN A 62 -0.16 2.56 6.34
CA GLN A 62 -0.42 3.02 7.69
C GLN A 62 0.87 3.37 8.42
N GLN A 63 0.84 4.39 9.28
CA GLN A 63 2.00 4.81 10.07
C GLN A 63 2.02 4.21 11.47
N TYR A 64 0.86 3.83 12.01
CA TYR A 64 0.69 3.24 13.34
C TYR A 64 -0.14 1.96 13.26
N ASP A 65 0.04 1.05 14.19
CA ASP A 65 -0.66 -0.24 14.20
C ASP A 65 -2.20 -0.10 14.25
N PHE A 66 -2.71 0.97 14.88
CA PHE A 66 -4.13 1.27 14.99
C PHE A 66 -4.67 2.26 13.94
N SER A 67 -3.85 2.67 12.94
CA SER A 67 -4.24 3.69 11.95
C SER A 67 -4.71 3.12 10.60
N CYS A 68 -4.99 1.81 10.52
CA CYS A 68 -5.48 1.19 9.27
C CYS A 68 -6.74 1.87 8.71
N GLY A 69 -7.63 2.36 9.58
CA GLY A 69 -8.85 3.08 9.17
C GLY A 69 -8.56 4.40 8.45
N SER A 70 -7.64 5.23 8.97
CA SER A 70 -7.22 6.48 8.31
C SER A 70 -6.47 6.23 7.00
N ALA A 71 -5.61 5.22 6.97
CA ALA A 71 -4.86 4.86 5.77
C ALA A 71 -5.75 4.24 4.67
N ALA A 72 -6.71 3.37 5.04
CA ALA A 72 -7.69 2.84 4.11
C ALA A 72 -8.58 3.95 3.52
N LEU A 73 -9.02 4.91 4.35
CA LEU A 73 -9.80 6.05 3.88
C LEU A 73 -8.97 6.97 2.97
N ALA A 74 -7.72 7.28 3.34
CA ALA A 74 -6.81 8.06 2.50
C ALA A 74 -6.56 7.38 1.15
N THR A 75 -6.40 6.05 1.14
CA THR A 75 -6.28 5.23 -0.08
C THR A 75 -7.52 5.38 -0.96
N LEU A 76 -8.72 5.16 -0.39
CA LEU A 76 -9.97 5.21 -1.12
C LEU A 76 -10.20 6.60 -1.73
N LEU A 77 -10.02 7.67 -0.95
CA LEU A 77 -10.21 9.05 -1.41
C LEU A 77 -9.22 9.43 -2.51
N THR A 78 -7.94 9.13 -2.31
CA THR A 78 -6.88 9.55 -3.24
C THR A 78 -6.94 8.80 -4.56
N TYR A 79 -7.07 7.47 -4.52
CA TYR A 79 -6.92 6.63 -5.71
C TYR A 79 -8.24 6.23 -6.40
N ASN A 80 -9.39 6.51 -5.77
CA ASN A 80 -10.68 6.15 -6.36
C ASN A 80 -11.66 7.34 -6.48
N TYR A 81 -11.50 8.38 -5.65
CA TYR A 81 -12.39 9.55 -5.67
C TYR A 81 -11.68 10.82 -6.12
N ASN A 82 -10.40 10.77 -6.50
CA ASN A 82 -9.58 11.91 -6.91
C ASN A 82 -9.57 13.05 -5.87
N VAL A 83 -9.64 12.71 -4.59
CA VAL A 83 -9.52 13.63 -3.46
C VAL A 83 -8.19 13.37 -2.79
N SER A 84 -7.18 14.17 -3.14
CA SER A 84 -5.82 14.01 -2.60
C SER A 84 -5.79 14.34 -1.11
N VAL A 85 -5.57 13.33 -0.27
CA VAL A 85 -5.41 13.46 1.18
C VAL A 85 -4.30 12.53 1.67
N SER A 86 -3.57 12.97 2.68
CA SER A 86 -2.54 12.13 3.31
C SER A 86 -3.10 11.38 4.52
N GLU A 87 -2.51 10.21 4.85
CA GLU A 87 -2.89 9.47 6.05
C GLU A 87 -2.76 10.31 7.33
N PRO A 88 -1.67 11.08 7.58
CA PRO A 88 -1.56 11.93 8.77
C PRO A 88 -2.64 13.02 8.85
N GLU A 89 -3.14 13.52 7.71
CA GLU A 89 -4.23 14.49 7.69
C GLU A 89 -5.55 13.85 8.13
N VAL A 90 -5.89 12.70 7.53
CA VAL A 90 -7.09 11.93 7.89
C VAL A 90 -7.03 11.50 9.36
N PHE A 91 -5.88 10.97 9.79
CA PHE A 91 -5.65 10.54 11.16
C PHE A 91 -5.89 11.67 12.17
N ARG A 92 -5.25 12.83 11.97
CA ARG A 92 -5.38 13.98 12.88
C ARG A 92 -6.81 14.47 13.00
N ASP A 93 -7.55 14.53 11.89
CA ASP A 93 -8.95 14.94 11.89
C ASP A 93 -9.81 13.90 12.64
N MET A 94 -9.70 12.62 12.31
CA MET A 94 -10.49 11.56 12.94
C MET A 94 -10.15 11.41 14.42
N PHE A 95 -8.88 11.44 14.80
CA PHE A 95 -8.43 11.35 16.19
C PHE A 95 -8.83 12.59 17.01
N GLY A 96 -8.78 13.77 16.39
CA GLY A 96 -9.17 15.03 17.03
C GLY A 96 -10.67 15.13 17.34
N ASN A 97 -11.51 14.51 16.50
CA ASN A 97 -12.97 14.58 16.59
C ASN A 97 -13.63 13.29 17.12
N GLY A 98 -12.86 12.23 17.35
CA GLY A 98 -13.34 10.95 17.88
C GLY A 98 -13.05 10.78 19.38
N ASP A 99 -13.42 9.61 19.91
CA ASP A 99 -13.04 9.20 21.26
C ASP A 99 -11.59 8.71 21.29
N LYS A 100 -10.69 9.58 21.72
CA LYS A 100 -9.23 9.32 21.72
C LYS A 100 -8.83 8.07 22.49
N LYS A 101 -9.56 7.77 23.59
CA LYS A 101 -9.25 6.60 24.42
C LYS A 101 -9.62 5.32 23.68
N VAL A 102 -10.83 5.27 23.12
CA VAL A 102 -11.32 4.13 22.34
C VAL A 102 -10.45 3.93 21.10
N ILE A 103 -10.12 5.01 20.39
CA ILE A 103 -9.26 4.94 19.19
C ILE A 103 -7.86 4.41 19.53
N ALA A 104 -7.26 4.85 20.63
CA ALA A 104 -5.93 4.36 21.04
C ALA A 104 -5.93 2.87 21.45
N GLU A 105 -7.04 2.36 21.99
CA GLU A 105 -7.19 0.97 22.45
C GLU A 105 -7.64 0.02 21.33
N SER A 106 -8.52 0.48 20.41
CA SER A 106 -9.23 -0.39 19.46
C SER A 106 -9.10 0.06 17.99
N GLY A 107 -8.42 1.17 17.72
CA GLY A 107 -8.36 1.78 16.40
C GLY A 107 -9.63 2.56 16.04
N PHE A 108 -9.67 3.06 14.79
CA PHE A 108 -10.81 3.79 14.28
C PHE A 108 -12.00 2.86 14.01
N SER A 109 -13.21 3.40 14.11
CA SER A 109 -14.46 2.73 13.74
C SER A 109 -14.98 3.21 12.37
N LEU A 110 -15.91 2.46 11.77
CA LEU A 110 -16.65 2.92 10.59
C LEU A 110 -17.45 4.22 10.85
N LEU A 111 -17.82 4.47 12.11
CA LEU A 111 -18.48 5.72 12.50
C LEU A 111 -17.51 6.91 12.44
N ASP A 112 -16.28 6.74 12.87
CA ASP A 112 -15.26 7.79 12.77
C ASP A 112 -15.00 8.14 11.30
N ILE A 113 -14.89 7.14 10.42
CA ILE A 113 -14.78 7.29 8.97
C ILE A 113 -16.00 8.06 8.41
N LYS A 114 -17.21 7.64 8.78
CA LYS A 114 -18.45 8.31 8.35
C LYS A 114 -18.49 9.78 8.77
N ASN A 115 -18.15 10.07 10.03
CA ASN A 115 -18.14 11.43 10.57
C ASN A 115 -17.10 12.32 9.86
N TYR A 116 -15.91 11.76 9.54
CA TYR A 116 -14.90 12.46 8.75
C TYR A 116 -15.44 12.86 7.37
N LEU A 117 -16.07 11.92 6.66
CA LEU A 117 -16.65 12.16 5.34
C LEU A 117 -17.79 13.16 5.37
N ALA A 118 -18.69 13.05 6.38
CA ALA A 118 -19.80 13.98 6.56
C ALA A 118 -19.33 15.44 6.78
N ARG A 119 -18.24 15.65 7.54
CA ARG A 119 -17.64 16.99 7.71
C ARG A 119 -17.11 17.58 6.39
N ARG A 120 -16.81 16.74 5.41
CA ARG A 120 -16.36 17.13 4.06
C ARG A 120 -17.49 17.14 3.02
N GLY A 121 -18.75 16.98 3.44
CA GLY A 121 -19.90 16.95 2.54
C GLY A 121 -19.99 15.68 1.67
N LEU A 122 -19.28 14.62 2.06
CA LEU A 122 -19.32 13.34 1.36
C LEU A 122 -20.28 12.39 2.07
N GLU A 123 -21.29 11.93 1.33
CA GLU A 123 -22.25 10.94 1.83
C GLU A 123 -21.63 9.53 1.76
N ALA A 124 -21.69 8.80 2.88
CA ALA A 124 -21.18 7.45 2.97
C ALA A 124 -21.96 6.61 3.99
N ASN A 125 -22.10 5.31 3.71
CA ASN A 125 -22.81 4.39 4.59
C ASN A 125 -22.21 2.97 4.55
N GLY A 126 -22.43 2.23 5.66
CA GLY A 126 -22.15 0.80 5.74
C GLY A 126 -23.34 -0.03 5.23
N TYR A 127 -23.03 -1.07 4.45
CA TYR A 127 -24.01 -2.00 3.89
C TYR A 127 -23.61 -3.43 4.19
N ARG A 128 -24.56 -4.25 4.59
CA ARG A 128 -24.40 -5.70 4.69
C ARG A 128 -24.98 -6.34 3.43
N ALA A 129 -24.12 -6.89 2.59
CA ALA A 129 -24.52 -7.49 1.33
C ALA A 129 -23.48 -8.54 0.87
N PRO A 130 -23.85 -9.51 0.03
CA PRO A 130 -22.88 -10.45 -0.53
C PRO A 130 -21.91 -9.76 -1.50
N LEU A 131 -20.73 -10.35 -1.70
CA LEU A 131 -19.69 -9.83 -2.61
C LEU A 131 -20.20 -9.64 -4.05
N SER A 132 -21.15 -10.49 -4.51
CA SER A 132 -21.77 -10.37 -5.84
C SER A 132 -22.45 -9.00 -6.04
N ARG A 133 -23.08 -8.45 -5.00
CA ARG A 133 -23.69 -7.11 -5.09
C ARG A 133 -22.66 -6.01 -5.26
N LEU A 134 -21.50 -6.12 -4.59
CA LEU A 134 -20.41 -5.17 -4.80
C LEU A 134 -19.82 -5.29 -6.21
N ALA A 135 -19.69 -6.50 -6.72
CA ALA A 135 -19.25 -6.75 -8.10
C ALA A 135 -20.21 -6.13 -9.15
N GLU A 136 -21.52 -6.16 -8.88
CA GLU A 136 -22.55 -5.54 -9.74
C GLU A 136 -22.47 -4.01 -9.73
N VAL A 137 -22.41 -3.40 -8.54
CA VAL A 137 -22.35 -1.93 -8.40
C VAL A 137 -20.97 -1.35 -8.78
N ARG A 138 -19.94 -2.18 -8.79
CA ARG A 138 -18.57 -1.84 -9.19
C ARG A 138 -17.99 -0.64 -8.44
N LEU A 139 -18.27 -0.51 -7.16
CA LEU A 139 -17.73 0.55 -6.32
C LEU A 139 -16.62 0.01 -5.43
N PRO A 140 -15.45 0.66 -5.40
CA PRO A 140 -14.45 0.39 -4.36
C PRO A 140 -15.03 0.66 -2.97
N ALA A 141 -14.70 -0.20 -2.01
CA ALA A 141 -15.31 -0.16 -0.68
C ALA A 141 -14.28 -0.38 0.42
N ILE A 142 -14.43 0.27 1.56
CA ILE A 142 -13.70 -0.15 2.76
C ILE A 142 -14.41 -1.39 3.31
N ALA A 143 -13.64 -2.46 3.53
CA ALA A 143 -14.08 -3.70 4.15
C ALA A 143 -13.40 -3.87 5.51
N LEU A 144 -14.17 -4.34 6.50
CA LEU A 144 -13.65 -4.72 7.81
C LEU A 144 -13.39 -6.22 7.81
N VAL A 145 -12.14 -6.60 8.02
CA VAL A 145 -11.69 -7.99 8.11
C VAL A 145 -11.17 -8.29 9.51
N ASN A 146 -11.25 -9.56 9.93
CA ASN A 146 -10.70 -10.02 11.18
C ASN A 146 -9.50 -10.93 10.89
N VAL A 147 -8.31 -10.50 11.26
CA VAL A 147 -7.08 -11.28 11.08
C VAL A 147 -6.60 -11.72 12.46
N ARG A 148 -6.75 -13.01 12.78
CA ARG A 148 -6.31 -13.60 14.06
C ARG A 148 -6.88 -12.88 15.29
N GLY A 149 -8.15 -12.47 15.24
CA GLY A 149 -8.82 -11.74 16.33
C GLY A 149 -8.60 -10.22 16.31
N TYR A 150 -7.81 -9.70 15.38
CA TYR A 150 -7.58 -8.27 15.20
C TYR A 150 -8.44 -7.71 14.07
N SER A 151 -9.21 -6.66 14.34
CA SER A 151 -10.02 -5.96 13.33
C SER A 151 -9.14 -5.06 12.47
N HIS A 152 -9.21 -5.23 11.16
CA HIS A 152 -8.37 -4.50 10.19
C HIS A 152 -9.20 -3.95 9.05
N PHE A 153 -8.89 -2.73 8.60
CA PHE A 153 -9.55 -2.10 7.46
C PHE A 153 -8.70 -2.26 6.20
N VAL A 154 -9.33 -2.73 5.14
CA VAL A 154 -8.76 -2.81 3.80
C VAL A 154 -9.68 -2.14 2.79
N VAL A 155 -9.16 -1.70 1.63
CA VAL A 155 -9.99 -1.24 0.52
C VAL A 155 -10.14 -2.39 -0.48
N LEU A 156 -11.37 -2.81 -0.75
CA LEU A 156 -11.69 -3.74 -1.82
C LEU A 156 -11.77 -2.96 -3.13
N GLU A 157 -10.84 -3.22 -4.02
CA GLU A 157 -10.61 -2.51 -5.28
C GLU A 157 -11.18 -3.22 -6.51
N GLY A 158 -11.51 -4.50 -6.37
CA GLY A 158 -12.04 -5.29 -7.47
C GLY A 158 -12.37 -6.71 -7.10
N ILE A 159 -13.20 -7.32 -7.95
CA ILE A 159 -13.60 -8.73 -7.86
C ILE A 159 -13.57 -9.29 -9.27
N ARG A 160 -12.78 -10.33 -9.51
CA ARG A 160 -12.62 -10.94 -10.84
C ARG A 160 -12.14 -12.38 -10.72
N ASP A 161 -12.72 -13.27 -11.52
CA ASP A 161 -12.24 -14.65 -11.74
C ASP A 161 -12.04 -15.46 -10.45
N GLY A 162 -12.92 -15.26 -9.45
CA GLY A 162 -12.83 -15.94 -8.15
C GLY A 162 -11.88 -15.29 -7.14
N TRP A 163 -11.35 -14.11 -7.45
CA TRP A 163 -10.41 -13.35 -6.61
C TRP A 163 -10.94 -11.98 -6.24
N VAL A 164 -10.56 -11.49 -5.08
CA VAL A 164 -10.69 -10.09 -4.65
C VAL A 164 -9.35 -9.38 -4.76
N LEU A 165 -9.38 -8.12 -5.17
CA LEU A 165 -8.22 -7.23 -5.15
C LEU A 165 -8.35 -6.28 -3.97
N LEU A 166 -7.33 -6.22 -3.15
CA LEU A 166 -7.30 -5.45 -1.92
C LEU A 166 -6.13 -4.46 -1.91
N SER A 167 -6.40 -3.23 -1.51
CA SER A 167 -5.39 -2.29 -1.02
C SER A 167 -5.36 -2.39 0.50
N ASP A 168 -4.32 -2.99 1.02
CA ASP A 168 -4.13 -3.25 2.45
C ASP A 168 -3.10 -2.25 3.02
N PRO A 169 -3.49 -1.38 3.97
CA PRO A 169 -2.58 -0.39 4.55
C PRO A 169 -1.31 -0.96 5.19
N ALA A 170 -1.37 -2.19 5.69
CA ALA A 170 -0.21 -2.86 6.30
C ALA A 170 0.64 -3.65 5.29
N ASN A 171 0.01 -4.18 4.23
CA ASN A 171 0.67 -5.15 3.33
C ASN A 171 0.78 -4.66 1.88
N GLY A 172 0.18 -3.51 1.54
CA GLY A 172 0.10 -3.00 0.17
C GLY A 172 -0.95 -3.73 -0.68
N MET A 173 -0.87 -3.57 -2.01
CA MET A 173 -1.76 -4.26 -2.94
C MET A 173 -1.57 -5.77 -2.85
N ARG A 174 -2.68 -6.52 -2.75
CA ARG A 174 -2.69 -7.99 -2.76
C ARG A 174 -3.98 -8.53 -3.36
N SER A 175 -3.92 -9.73 -3.87
CA SER A 175 -5.11 -10.49 -4.28
C SER A 175 -5.30 -11.70 -3.35
N GLU A 176 -6.57 -12.07 -3.16
CA GLU A 176 -6.97 -13.16 -2.27
C GLU A 176 -8.14 -13.92 -2.90
N ALA A 177 -8.21 -15.24 -2.71
CA ALA A 177 -9.35 -16.02 -3.19
C ALA A 177 -10.64 -15.60 -2.46
N ILE A 178 -11.75 -15.53 -3.18
CA ILE A 178 -13.04 -15.10 -2.60
C ILE A 178 -13.40 -15.95 -1.37
N GLY A 179 -13.17 -17.26 -1.41
CA GLY A 179 -13.47 -18.16 -0.29
C GLY A 179 -12.67 -17.80 0.97
N GLU A 180 -11.37 -17.59 0.81
CA GLU A 180 -10.47 -17.19 1.92
C GLU A 180 -10.87 -15.81 2.47
N PHE A 181 -11.14 -14.85 1.61
CA PHE A 181 -11.60 -13.52 2.03
C PHE A 181 -12.89 -13.57 2.84
N GLN A 182 -13.87 -14.39 2.42
CA GLN A 182 -15.14 -14.52 3.12
C GLN A 182 -15.03 -15.12 4.52
N GLU A 183 -14.01 -15.93 4.79
CA GLU A 183 -13.78 -16.54 6.11
C GLU A 183 -13.46 -15.50 7.19
N HIS A 184 -12.79 -14.41 6.81
CA HIS A 184 -12.37 -13.39 7.77
C HIS A 184 -13.05 -12.02 7.54
N TRP A 185 -13.89 -11.87 6.50
CA TRP A 185 -14.62 -10.64 6.26
C TRP A 185 -15.89 -10.54 7.12
N SER A 186 -16.16 -9.37 7.70
CA SER A 186 -17.33 -9.11 8.57
C SER A 186 -18.69 -9.14 7.86
N GLY A 187 -18.72 -9.22 6.54
CA GLY A 187 -19.94 -9.09 5.73
C GLY A 187 -20.41 -7.64 5.51
N ILE A 188 -19.58 -6.65 5.92
CA ILE A 188 -19.93 -5.22 5.80
C ILE A 188 -19.00 -4.55 4.80
N PHE A 189 -19.60 -3.81 3.85
CA PHE A 189 -18.94 -2.83 2.99
C PHE A 189 -19.27 -1.42 3.46
N PHE A 190 -18.29 -0.54 3.43
CA PHE A 190 -18.49 0.87 3.62
C PHE A 190 -18.23 1.61 2.31
N LEU A 191 -19.25 2.28 1.80
CA LEU A 191 -19.28 2.92 0.49
C LEU A 191 -19.41 4.42 0.62
N ILE A 192 -18.67 5.17 -0.18
CA ILE A 192 -18.89 6.60 -0.40
C ILE A 192 -19.81 6.72 -1.62
N LEU A 193 -20.95 7.40 -1.44
CA LEU A 193 -21.99 7.52 -2.46
C LEU A 193 -21.83 8.77 -3.32
N THR A 194 -21.22 9.82 -2.79
CA THR A 194 -20.91 11.05 -3.52
C THR A 194 -19.84 10.74 -4.58
N ASN A 195 -20.05 11.17 -5.83
CA ASN A 195 -19.18 10.93 -6.98
C ASN A 195 -18.90 9.43 -7.28
N ALA A 196 -19.89 8.58 -7.01
CA ALA A 196 -19.80 7.12 -7.20
C ALA A 196 -19.39 6.73 -8.64
N GLU A 197 -19.91 7.44 -9.65
CA GLU A 197 -19.57 7.18 -11.07
C GLU A 197 -18.08 7.31 -11.37
N HIS A 198 -17.41 8.27 -10.75
CA HIS A 198 -15.95 8.41 -10.88
C HIS A 198 -15.22 7.21 -10.25
N ALA A 199 -15.63 6.81 -9.05
CA ALA A 199 -15.01 5.70 -8.35
C ALA A 199 -15.22 4.33 -9.05
N GLN A 200 -16.35 4.16 -9.75
CA GLN A 200 -16.62 2.94 -10.55
C GLN A 200 -15.56 2.70 -11.64
N GLN A 201 -14.96 3.75 -12.19
CA GLN A 201 -13.91 3.63 -13.21
C GLN A 201 -12.63 3.00 -12.63
N GLY A 202 -12.38 3.17 -11.32
CA GLY A 202 -11.26 2.58 -10.60
C GLY A 202 -11.46 1.10 -10.21
N PHE A 203 -12.71 0.62 -10.23
CA PHE A 203 -13.02 -0.76 -9.85
C PHE A 203 -12.53 -1.76 -10.89
N ASN A 204 -11.82 -2.80 -10.46
CA ASN A 204 -11.16 -3.77 -11.33
C ASN A 204 -10.08 -3.15 -12.26
N ASN A 205 -9.44 -2.06 -11.84
CA ASN A 205 -8.40 -1.41 -12.62
C ASN A 205 -7.24 -2.36 -12.92
N ARG A 206 -6.83 -2.43 -14.20
CA ARG A 206 -5.79 -3.36 -14.69
C ARG A 206 -4.42 -3.12 -14.03
N GLU A 207 -4.05 -1.86 -13.83
CA GLU A 207 -2.75 -1.51 -13.24
C GLU A 207 -2.69 -1.90 -11.77
N LYS A 208 -3.79 -1.74 -11.04
CA LYS A 208 -3.92 -2.20 -9.64
C LYS A 208 -3.80 -3.71 -9.55
N TRP A 209 -4.43 -4.48 -10.45
CA TRP A 209 -4.26 -5.93 -10.52
C TRP A 209 -2.82 -6.32 -10.83
N ALA A 210 -2.14 -5.60 -11.72
CA ALA A 210 -0.74 -5.86 -12.05
C ALA A 210 0.24 -5.48 -10.92
N ALA A 211 -0.16 -4.62 -9.99
CA ALA A 211 0.61 -4.25 -8.80
C ALA A 211 0.50 -5.28 -7.66
N ALA A 212 -0.61 -6.03 -7.61
CA ALA A 212 -0.79 -7.14 -6.67
C ALA A 212 0.13 -8.32 -7.03
N PRO A 213 0.61 -9.11 -6.04
CA PRO A 213 1.26 -10.38 -6.34
C PRO A 213 0.36 -11.25 -7.22
N ALA A 214 0.96 -11.83 -8.27
CA ALA A 214 0.22 -12.70 -9.17
C ALA A 214 -0.37 -13.89 -8.41
N PRO A 215 -1.66 -14.22 -8.61
CA PRO A 215 -2.22 -15.44 -8.07
C PRO A 215 -1.43 -16.67 -8.57
N PRO A 216 -1.38 -17.78 -7.81
CA PRO A 216 -0.56 -18.95 -8.18
C PRO A 216 -0.83 -19.51 -9.60
N TRP A 217 -2.05 -19.39 -10.11
CA TRP A 217 -2.40 -19.82 -11.46
C TRP A 217 -1.83 -18.91 -12.56
N GLU A 218 -1.62 -17.62 -12.31
CA GLU A 218 -0.91 -16.73 -13.26
C GLU A 218 0.57 -17.10 -13.36
N LEU A 219 1.20 -17.45 -12.25
CA LEU A 219 2.58 -17.94 -12.24
C LEU A 219 2.71 -19.23 -13.05
N ALA A 220 1.71 -20.12 -13.01
CA ALA A 220 1.68 -21.33 -13.82
C ALA A 220 1.60 -21.06 -15.34
N ARG A 221 0.93 -19.99 -15.77
CA ARG A 221 0.92 -19.56 -17.18
C ARG A 221 2.29 -19.12 -17.67
N TYR A 222 3.03 -18.35 -16.86
CA TYR A 222 4.40 -17.91 -17.20
C TYR A 222 5.41 -19.07 -17.23
N THR A 223 5.26 -20.06 -16.36
CA THR A 223 6.12 -21.25 -16.38
C THR A 223 5.90 -22.14 -17.62
N ILE A 224 4.68 -22.18 -18.16
CA ILE A 224 4.40 -22.89 -19.40
C ILE A 224 5.02 -22.19 -20.61
N ASP A 225 5.00 -20.85 -20.63
CA ASP A 225 5.65 -20.05 -21.68
C ASP A 225 7.18 -20.17 -21.65
N LEU A 226 7.79 -20.24 -20.48
CA LEU A 226 9.22 -20.48 -20.33
C LEU A 226 9.64 -21.87 -20.84
N ALA A 227 8.78 -22.88 -20.69
CA ALA A 227 9.04 -24.21 -21.23
C ALA A 227 8.95 -24.25 -22.77
N THR A 228 8.16 -23.37 -23.38
CA THR A 228 8.11 -23.20 -24.85
C THR A 228 9.33 -22.45 -25.39
N LEU A 229 9.89 -21.52 -24.62
CA LEU A 229 11.14 -20.81 -24.96
C LEU A 229 12.39 -21.68 -24.76
N ALA A 230 12.32 -22.72 -23.93
CA ALA A 230 13.37 -23.68 -23.68
C ALA A 230 13.42 -24.83 -24.71
N ARG A 231 12.66 -24.77 -25.80
CA ARG A 231 12.89 -25.72 -26.92
C ARG A 231 14.28 -25.44 -27.49
N PRO A 232 15.24 -26.39 -27.35
CA PRO A 232 16.49 -26.27 -28.07
C PRO A 232 16.15 -26.19 -29.55
N ALA A 233 16.59 -25.14 -30.23
CA ALA A 233 16.63 -25.14 -31.67
C ALA A 233 17.50 -26.37 -32.05
N MET A 234 16.87 -27.45 -32.42
CA MET A 234 17.55 -28.54 -33.08
C MET A 234 18.02 -27.99 -34.43
N LEU A 235 19.18 -27.35 -34.40
CA LEU A 235 19.96 -27.10 -35.58
C LEU A 235 20.17 -28.46 -36.25
N GLY A 236 19.53 -28.62 -37.39
CA GLY A 236 19.70 -29.76 -38.24
C GLY A 236 21.16 -29.93 -38.58
N LEU A 237 21.83 -30.84 -37.88
CA LEU A 237 23.08 -31.39 -38.35
C LEU A 237 22.75 -32.28 -39.54
N GLY A 238 22.98 -31.72 -40.73
CA GLY A 238 22.87 -32.44 -41.99
C GLY A 238 23.70 -33.71 -41.96
N ARG A 239 23.06 -34.73 -42.49
CA ARG A 239 23.77 -35.98 -42.87
C ARG A 239 24.84 -35.62 -43.89
N PHE A 240 26.07 -36.07 -43.62
CA PHE A 240 27.05 -36.47 -44.61
C PHE A 240 27.17 -37.99 -44.58
#